data_ae5f25d9370b75b2188c6261064e731c
#
_entry.id   ae5f25d9370b75b2188c6261064e731c
#
_cell.length_a   1.000
_cell.length_b   1.000
_cell.length_c   1.000
_cell.angle_alpha   90.00
_cell.angle_beta   90.00
_cell.angle_gamma   90.00
#
_symmetry.space_group_name_H-M   'P 1'
#
loop_
_entity.id
_entity.type
_entity.pdbx_description
1 polymer ?
#
loop_
_entity_poly.entity_id
_entity_poly.type
_entity_poly.pdbx_seq_one_letter_code
_entity_poly.pdbx_strand_id
1 'polypeptide(L)'
;CGTAAARKPSPAPPPSTRAVIYARVSSKEQEKEGYSIPAQLKLLKDYAAAEGFTLAKEYVDVETAKQTGRGAFGEMVAWLREHPDVRVILVEKTDRLYRNLKDWVTIDELDAEIHFPKEGVVLSRDSRSSEKFMHGIKVLMAKNYIDNLSEEARKGMQEKAEQGIWPTKTPLGYLNVTGPDGRKVIAVDPEVAPIITKLFEWYATGEYALKEVAKKARAAGLVYKKSGAPVPTSTVHSI
;
A
#
# COMPACT_ATOMS: atom_id res chain seq x y z
N CYS A 1 -50.39 -32.70 5.90
CA CYS A 1 -50.03 -31.31 6.29
C CYS A 1 -49.09 -31.36 7.50
N GLY A 2 -47.78 -31.29 7.24
CA GLY A 2 -46.75 -31.25 8.28
C GLY A 2 -46.32 -29.80 8.49
N THR A 3 -46.65 -29.24 9.64
CA THR A 3 -46.21 -27.94 10.10
C THR A 3 -44.73 -27.98 10.43
N ALA A 4 -43.89 -27.31 9.59
CA ALA A 4 -42.49 -27.11 9.87
C ALA A 4 -42.38 -26.18 11.12
N ALA A 5 -41.92 -26.74 12.23
CA ALA A 5 -41.61 -25.97 13.43
C ALA A 5 -40.47 -25.00 13.15
N ALA A 6 -40.77 -23.72 13.25
CA ALA A 6 -39.79 -22.64 13.17
C ALA A 6 -38.73 -22.84 14.26
N ARG A 7 -37.49 -23.08 13.89
CA ARG A 7 -36.34 -23.09 14.81
C ARG A 7 -36.27 -21.71 15.49
N LYS A 8 -36.41 -21.69 16.82
CA LYS A 8 -36.11 -20.50 17.62
C LYS A 8 -34.66 -20.07 17.34
N PRO A 9 -34.38 -18.78 17.14
CA PRO A 9 -33.01 -18.31 17.01
C PRO A 9 -32.24 -18.65 18.28
N SER A 10 -31.05 -19.21 18.15
CA SER A 10 -30.11 -19.43 19.27
C SER A 10 -29.84 -18.10 19.97
N PRO A 11 -29.77 -18.06 21.32
CA PRO A 11 -29.38 -16.88 22.03
C PRO A 11 -28.00 -16.43 21.57
N ALA A 12 -27.84 -15.10 21.42
CA ALA A 12 -26.56 -14.51 21.06
C ALA A 12 -25.47 -14.94 22.07
N PRO A 13 -24.28 -15.31 21.64
CA PRO A 13 -23.20 -15.62 22.56
C PRO A 13 -22.87 -14.37 23.40
N PRO A 14 -22.43 -14.57 24.67
CA PRO A 14 -22.06 -13.44 25.52
C PRO A 14 -20.96 -12.60 24.85
N PRO A 15 -20.91 -11.27 25.09
CA PRO A 15 -19.90 -10.42 24.47
C PRO A 15 -18.50 -10.93 24.81
N SER A 16 -17.67 -11.13 23.77
CA SER A 16 -16.31 -11.57 23.96
C SER A 16 -15.49 -10.45 24.61
N THR A 17 -14.84 -10.75 25.72
CA THR A 17 -13.90 -9.82 26.38
C THR A 17 -12.49 -9.94 25.81
N ARG A 18 -12.25 -10.88 24.87
CA ARG A 18 -10.96 -11.13 24.25
C ARG A 18 -10.90 -10.53 22.85
N ALA A 19 -9.84 -9.78 22.58
CA ALA A 19 -9.66 -9.06 21.33
C ALA A 19 -8.31 -9.36 20.67
N VAL A 20 -8.24 -9.22 19.35
CA VAL A 20 -6.99 -9.14 18.59
C VAL A 20 -6.77 -7.72 18.10
N ILE A 21 -5.51 -7.33 17.97
CA ILE A 21 -5.12 -6.08 17.34
C ILE A 21 -4.60 -6.36 15.92
N TYR A 22 -5.01 -5.55 14.96
CA TYR A 22 -4.41 -5.52 13.64
C TYR A 22 -3.92 -4.11 13.31
N ALA A 23 -2.63 -4.00 12.96
CA ALA A 23 -1.99 -2.75 12.56
C ALA A 23 -1.30 -2.89 11.21
N ARG A 24 -1.37 -1.85 10.37
CA ARG A 24 -0.78 -1.86 9.02
C ARG A 24 -0.22 -0.50 8.63
N VAL A 25 0.96 -0.52 7.99
CA VAL A 25 1.54 0.65 7.33
C VAL A 25 2.10 0.30 5.96
N SER A 26 2.12 1.27 5.05
CA SER A 26 2.91 1.21 3.84
C SER A 26 4.30 1.80 4.07
N SER A 27 5.31 1.41 3.24
CA SER A 27 6.67 1.94 3.33
C SER A 27 6.72 3.48 3.22
N LYS A 28 5.79 4.09 2.48
CA LYS A 28 5.68 5.56 2.35
C LYS A 28 5.12 6.25 3.59
N GLU A 29 4.36 5.52 4.40
CA GLU A 29 3.74 6.05 5.62
C GLU A 29 4.64 5.89 6.84
N GLN A 30 5.61 4.97 6.81
CA GLN A 30 6.61 4.82 7.88
C GLN A 30 7.48 6.05 8.06
N GLU A 31 7.69 6.84 6.98
CA GLU A 31 8.49 8.07 7.01
C GLU A 31 7.75 9.28 7.58
N LYS A 32 6.42 9.18 7.80
CA LYS A 32 5.60 10.27 8.33
C LYS A 32 5.31 10.05 9.81
N GLU A 33 5.62 11.06 10.64
CA GLU A 33 5.26 11.07 12.06
C GLU A 33 3.76 10.89 12.26
N GLY A 34 3.37 9.99 13.19
CA GLY A 34 1.98 9.71 13.56
C GLY A 34 1.31 8.53 12.88
N TYR A 35 1.92 7.92 11.86
CA TYR A 35 1.40 6.72 11.19
C TYR A 35 2.21 5.46 11.48
N SER A 36 3.15 5.52 12.40
CA SER A 36 4.02 4.39 12.76
C SER A 36 3.25 3.25 13.43
N ILE A 37 3.71 2.01 13.24
CA ILE A 37 3.16 0.84 13.93
C ILE A 37 3.12 1.04 15.46
N PRO A 38 4.19 1.55 16.13
CA PRO A 38 4.14 1.80 17.57
C PRO A 38 3.00 2.73 18.00
N ALA A 39 2.71 3.78 17.23
CA ALA A 39 1.63 4.71 17.54
C ALA A 39 0.24 4.05 17.41
N GLN A 40 0.04 3.23 16.35
CA GLN A 40 -1.19 2.46 16.19
C GLN A 40 -1.38 1.47 17.32
N LEU A 41 -0.35 0.69 17.65
CA LEU A 41 -0.41 -0.32 18.73
C LEU A 41 -0.68 0.34 20.09
N LYS A 42 -0.05 1.49 20.39
CA LYS A 42 -0.31 2.22 21.61
C LYS A 42 -1.78 2.64 21.71
N LEU A 43 -2.30 3.29 20.68
CA LEU A 43 -3.70 3.72 20.62
C LEU A 43 -4.66 2.55 20.83
N LEU A 44 -4.42 1.42 20.19
CA LEU A 44 -5.29 0.24 20.27
C LEU A 44 -5.20 -0.46 21.60
N LYS A 45 -4.02 -0.49 22.26
CA LYS A 45 -3.83 -1.01 23.62
C LYS A 45 -4.51 -0.13 24.65
N ASP A 46 -4.36 1.19 24.54
CA ASP A 46 -5.02 2.15 25.42
C ASP A 46 -6.55 2.03 25.29
N TYR A 47 -7.05 1.88 24.07
CA TYR A 47 -8.47 1.64 23.81
C TYR A 47 -8.95 0.30 24.40
N ALA A 48 -8.20 -0.79 24.18
CA ALA A 48 -8.54 -2.10 24.76
C ALA A 48 -8.63 -2.05 26.29
N ALA A 49 -7.70 -1.35 26.93
CA ALA A 49 -7.71 -1.20 28.39
C ALA A 49 -8.91 -0.38 28.87
N ALA A 50 -9.29 0.70 28.15
CA ALA A 50 -10.45 1.54 28.48
C ALA A 50 -11.79 0.78 28.33
N GLU A 51 -11.90 -0.05 27.30
CA GLU A 51 -13.11 -0.86 27.04
C GLU A 51 -13.12 -2.21 27.81
N GLY A 52 -12.07 -2.53 28.56
CA GLY A 52 -11.97 -3.76 29.35
C GLY A 52 -11.68 -5.03 28.52
N PHE A 53 -11.11 -4.88 27.32
CA PHE A 53 -10.71 -6.01 26.48
C PHE A 53 -9.38 -6.61 26.93
N THR A 54 -9.31 -7.94 26.97
CA THR A 54 -8.07 -8.70 27.13
C THR A 54 -7.47 -9.02 25.76
N LEU A 55 -6.27 -8.55 25.50
CA LEU A 55 -5.59 -8.80 24.23
C LEU A 55 -5.11 -10.22 24.11
N ALA A 56 -5.56 -10.94 23.10
CA ALA A 56 -5.17 -12.31 22.81
C ALA A 56 -3.92 -12.36 21.91
N LYS A 57 -3.88 -11.54 20.85
CA LYS A 57 -2.78 -11.53 19.88
C LYS A 57 -2.71 -10.21 19.11
N GLU A 58 -1.51 -9.87 18.63
CA GLU A 58 -1.24 -8.70 17.80
C GLU A 58 -0.76 -9.15 16.43
N TYR A 59 -1.30 -8.54 15.36
CA TYR A 59 -0.94 -8.80 13.98
C TYR A 59 -0.49 -7.52 13.32
N VAL A 60 0.67 -7.56 12.65
CA VAL A 60 1.29 -6.37 12.05
C VAL A 60 1.71 -6.66 10.63
N ASP A 61 1.19 -5.89 9.67
CA ASP A 61 1.62 -5.89 8.28
C ASP A 61 2.41 -4.63 7.94
N VAL A 62 3.62 -4.83 7.44
CA VAL A 62 4.47 -3.76 6.92
C VAL A 62 4.66 -3.99 5.43
N GLU A 63 4.03 -3.14 4.60
CA GLU A 63 4.15 -3.24 3.16
C GLU A 63 5.40 -2.55 2.66
N THR A 64 6.30 -3.32 2.06
CA THR A 64 7.47 -2.79 1.34
C THR A 64 7.31 -3.02 -0.17
N ALA A 65 8.05 -2.26 -0.99
CA ALA A 65 8.07 -2.45 -2.44
C ALA A 65 8.53 -3.87 -2.86
N LYS A 66 9.22 -4.59 -1.96
CA LYS A 66 9.72 -5.96 -2.18
C LYS A 66 8.80 -7.05 -1.61
N GLN A 67 7.99 -6.73 -0.62
CA GLN A 67 7.02 -7.64 0.01
C GLN A 67 5.60 -7.08 -0.18
N THR A 68 4.99 -7.47 -1.30
CA THR A 68 3.56 -7.29 -1.53
C THR A 68 2.84 -8.49 -0.93
N GLY A 69 2.40 -8.39 0.33
CA GLY A 69 1.65 -9.46 0.98
C GLY A 69 1.07 -9.00 2.31
N ARG A 70 -0.10 -9.52 2.63
CA ARG A 70 -0.78 -9.34 3.91
C ARG A 70 -0.75 -10.67 4.68
N GLY A 71 0.46 -11.13 4.99
CA GLY A 71 0.66 -12.37 5.72
C GLY A 71 -0.05 -12.34 7.07
N ALA A 72 0.14 -11.27 7.83
CA ALA A 72 -0.45 -11.11 9.15
C ALA A 72 -1.98 -11.00 9.12
N PHE A 73 -2.58 -10.39 8.08
CA PHE A 73 -4.04 -10.40 7.90
C PHE A 73 -4.57 -11.82 7.66
N GLY A 74 -3.92 -12.58 6.77
CA GLY A 74 -4.29 -13.97 6.51
C GLY A 74 -4.15 -14.86 7.74
N GLU A 75 -3.07 -14.70 8.49
CA GLU A 75 -2.84 -15.39 9.78
C GLU A 75 -3.90 -15.03 10.82
N MET A 76 -4.27 -13.75 10.92
CA MET A 76 -5.34 -13.29 11.81
C MET A 76 -6.67 -13.97 11.49
N VAL A 77 -7.05 -13.98 10.21
CA VAL A 77 -8.30 -14.60 9.75
C VAL A 77 -8.30 -16.10 10.04
N ALA A 78 -7.22 -16.82 9.75
CA ALA A 78 -7.09 -18.24 10.02
C ALA A 78 -7.17 -18.52 11.53
N TRP A 79 -6.45 -17.76 12.33
CA TRP A 79 -6.43 -17.90 13.76
C TRP A 79 -7.80 -17.63 14.41
N LEU A 80 -8.53 -16.59 13.97
CA LEU A 80 -9.87 -16.30 14.48
C LEU A 80 -10.89 -17.39 14.13
N ARG A 81 -10.73 -18.09 13.00
CA ARG A 81 -11.56 -19.26 12.67
C ARG A 81 -11.35 -20.42 13.64
N GLU A 82 -10.12 -20.60 14.13
CA GLU A 82 -9.77 -21.64 15.09
C GLU A 82 -10.12 -21.27 16.55
N HIS A 83 -10.33 -19.97 16.83
CA HIS A 83 -10.57 -19.44 18.16
C HIS A 83 -11.93 -18.70 18.25
N PRO A 84 -13.04 -19.44 18.23
CA PRO A 84 -14.38 -18.85 18.24
C PRO A 84 -14.75 -18.07 19.52
N ASP A 85 -13.95 -18.19 20.56
CA ASP A 85 -14.04 -17.44 21.80
C ASP A 85 -13.49 -16.00 21.68
N VAL A 86 -12.71 -15.71 20.64
CA VAL A 86 -12.17 -14.38 20.34
C VAL A 86 -12.94 -13.77 19.18
N ARG A 87 -13.78 -12.77 19.47
CA ARG A 87 -14.71 -12.19 18.49
C ARG A 87 -14.53 -10.68 18.28
N VAL A 88 -13.52 -10.09 18.88
CA VAL A 88 -13.28 -8.64 18.76
C VAL A 88 -11.98 -8.38 18.00
N ILE A 89 -12.06 -7.52 16.99
CA ILE A 89 -10.93 -7.04 16.20
C ILE A 89 -10.78 -5.54 16.43
N LEU A 90 -9.62 -5.09 16.90
CA LEU A 90 -9.29 -3.70 17.11
C LEU A 90 -8.38 -3.21 16.00
N VAL A 91 -8.80 -2.17 15.28
CA VAL A 91 -8.05 -1.57 14.17
C VAL A 91 -8.17 -0.05 14.23
N GLU A 92 -7.10 0.68 13.95
CA GLU A 92 -7.07 2.15 14.04
C GLU A 92 -8.22 2.82 13.27
N LYS A 93 -8.41 2.41 12.00
CA LYS A 93 -9.44 2.93 11.08
C LYS A 93 -9.68 1.98 9.91
N THR A 94 -10.78 2.21 9.19
CA THR A 94 -11.28 1.33 8.12
C THR A 94 -10.23 1.02 7.04
N ASP A 95 -9.46 2.00 6.57
CA ASP A 95 -8.45 1.82 5.52
C ASP A 95 -7.22 1.02 5.97
N ARG A 96 -7.06 0.80 7.28
CA ARG A 96 -6.03 -0.11 7.82
C ARG A 96 -6.45 -1.57 7.74
N LEU A 97 -7.75 -1.84 7.88
CA LEU A 97 -8.28 -3.21 7.82
C LEU A 97 -8.55 -3.67 6.39
N TYR A 98 -9.21 -2.86 5.58
CA TYR A 98 -9.68 -3.27 4.25
C TYR A 98 -8.86 -2.63 3.13
N ARG A 99 -8.48 -3.42 2.14
CA ARG A 99 -7.91 -2.96 0.87
C ARG A 99 -8.91 -3.03 -0.27
N ASN A 100 -9.86 -3.95 -0.17
CA ASN A 100 -10.83 -4.25 -1.19
C ASN A 100 -12.07 -4.89 -0.57
N LEU A 101 -13.10 -5.09 -1.39
CA LEU A 101 -14.35 -5.69 -0.97
C LEU A 101 -14.19 -7.15 -0.48
N LYS A 102 -13.21 -7.88 -1.03
CA LYS A 102 -12.94 -9.27 -0.62
C LYS A 102 -12.50 -9.34 0.85
N ASP A 103 -11.64 -8.43 1.27
CA ASP A 103 -11.22 -8.34 2.68
C ASP A 103 -12.42 -8.11 3.58
N TRP A 104 -13.33 -7.21 3.18
CA TRP A 104 -14.55 -6.91 3.93
C TRP A 104 -15.45 -8.14 4.05
N VAL A 105 -15.73 -8.85 2.95
CA VAL A 105 -16.51 -10.09 2.95
C VAL A 105 -15.86 -11.15 3.84
N THR A 106 -14.53 -11.31 3.75
CA THR A 106 -13.78 -12.28 4.55
C THR A 106 -13.90 -12.02 6.05
N ILE A 107 -13.91 -10.76 6.47
CA ILE A 107 -14.07 -10.38 7.88
C ILE A 107 -15.53 -10.52 8.32
N ASP A 108 -16.49 -10.15 7.45
CA ASP A 108 -17.93 -10.30 7.75
C ASP A 108 -18.32 -11.78 7.98
N GLU A 109 -17.70 -12.71 7.23
CA GLU A 109 -17.86 -14.16 7.43
C GLU A 109 -17.39 -14.67 8.81
N LEU A 110 -16.50 -13.94 9.50
CA LEU A 110 -16.01 -14.32 10.83
C LEU A 110 -17.03 -14.03 11.93
N ASP A 111 -18.07 -13.25 11.63
CA ASP A 111 -19.06 -12.82 12.64
C ASP A 111 -18.40 -12.09 13.82
N ALA A 112 -17.33 -11.36 13.55
CA ALA A 112 -16.53 -10.65 14.54
C ALA A 112 -17.04 -9.21 14.73
N GLU A 113 -16.91 -8.71 15.94
CA GLU A 113 -17.11 -7.31 16.27
C GLU A 113 -15.82 -6.53 15.96
N ILE A 114 -15.94 -5.42 15.22
CA ILE A 114 -14.80 -4.65 14.76
C ILE A 114 -14.90 -3.24 15.33
N HIS A 115 -13.86 -2.82 16.03
CA HIS A 115 -13.75 -1.48 16.59
C HIS A 115 -12.74 -0.65 15.79
N PHE A 116 -13.19 0.54 15.37
CA PHE A 116 -12.36 1.55 14.72
C PHE A 116 -12.27 2.81 15.62
N PRO A 117 -11.38 2.83 16.63
CA PRO A 117 -11.35 3.88 17.64
C PRO A 117 -11.17 5.29 17.08
N LYS A 118 -10.36 5.47 16.03
CA LYS A 118 -10.17 6.79 15.39
C LYS A 118 -11.41 7.30 14.66
N GLU A 119 -12.29 6.40 14.24
CA GLU A 119 -13.52 6.75 13.53
C GLU A 119 -14.73 6.78 14.46
N GLY A 120 -14.58 6.31 15.70
CA GLY A 120 -15.69 6.15 16.65
C GLY A 120 -16.76 5.17 16.16
N VAL A 121 -16.36 4.14 15.39
CA VAL A 121 -17.27 3.18 14.77
C VAL A 121 -17.02 1.79 15.34
N VAL A 122 -18.12 1.12 15.72
CA VAL A 122 -18.14 -0.29 16.09
C VAL A 122 -19.10 -1.00 15.15
N LEU A 123 -18.63 -2.07 14.53
CA LEU A 123 -19.44 -2.92 13.66
C LEU A 123 -19.53 -4.31 14.27
N SER A 124 -20.74 -4.78 14.48
CA SER A 124 -21.01 -6.11 15.02
C SER A 124 -22.10 -6.80 14.18
N ARG A 125 -22.39 -8.04 14.51
CA ARG A 125 -23.54 -8.76 13.94
C ARG A 125 -24.85 -8.01 14.15
N ASP A 126 -25.00 -7.38 15.31
CA ASP A 126 -26.23 -6.68 15.72
C ASP A 126 -26.31 -5.24 15.19
N SER A 127 -25.26 -4.75 14.52
CA SER A 127 -25.28 -3.45 13.84
C SER A 127 -26.39 -3.41 12.78
N ARG A 128 -27.08 -2.26 12.67
CA ARG A 128 -28.17 -2.08 11.72
C ARG A 128 -27.69 -2.33 10.29
N SER A 129 -28.52 -2.95 9.45
CA SER A 129 -28.21 -3.18 8.05
C SER A 129 -27.76 -1.91 7.32
N SER A 130 -28.36 -0.75 7.68
CA SER A 130 -27.95 0.55 7.13
C SER A 130 -26.52 0.95 7.52
N GLU A 131 -26.08 0.65 8.73
CA GLU A 131 -24.71 0.95 9.21
C GLU A 131 -23.70 0.07 8.48
N LYS A 132 -23.96 -1.24 8.37
CA LYS A 132 -23.15 -2.18 7.59
C LYS A 132 -23.08 -1.77 6.11
N PHE A 133 -24.21 -1.38 5.53
CA PHE A 133 -24.28 -0.89 4.15
C PHE A 133 -23.46 0.38 3.94
N MET A 134 -23.63 1.38 4.84
CA MET A 134 -22.85 2.62 4.78
C MET A 134 -21.36 2.37 4.93
N HIS A 135 -20.98 1.42 5.80
CA HIS A 135 -19.58 1.04 5.95
C HIS A 135 -19.02 0.36 4.67
N GLY A 136 -19.80 -0.56 4.07
CA GLY A 136 -19.47 -1.17 2.79
C GLY A 136 -19.29 -0.14 1.67
N ILE A 137 -20.15 0.90 1.62
CA ILE A 137 -19.99 2.02 0.69
C ILE A 137 -18.68 2.77 0.96
N LYS A 138 -18.31 3.06 2.21
CA LYS A 138 -17.01 3.70 2.53
C LYS A 138 -15.84 2.90 2.02
N VAL A 139 -15.85 1.57 2.19
CA VAL A 139 -14.80 0.67 1.68
C VAL A 139 -14.70 0.73 0.15
N LEU A 140 -15.84 0.71 -0.55
CA LEU A 140 -15.90 0.82 -2.01
C LEU A 140 -15.44 2.19 -2.51
N MET A 141 -15.84 3.26 -1.85
CA MET A 141 -15.45 4.63 -2.21
C MET A 141 -13.94 4.85 -2.03
N ALA A 142 -13.36 4.32 -0.96
CA ALA A 142 -11.91 4.41 -0.73
C ALA A 142 -11.11 3.76 -1.88
N LYS A 143 -11.56 2.61 -2.40
CA LYS A 143 -10.95 1.96 -3.56
C LYS A 143 -11.16 2.78 -4.83
N ASN A 144 -12.39 3.22 -5.09
CA ASN A 144 -12.72 4.00 -6.29
C ASN A 144 -11.91 5.30 -6.37
N TYR A 145 -11.68 5.96 -5.23
CA TYR A 145 -10.82 7.14 -5.17
C TYR A 145 -9.39 6.87 -5.65
N ILE A 146 -8.79 5.74 -5.24
CA ILE A 146 -7.43 5.35 -5.66
C ILE A 146 -7.39 5.00 -7.16
N ASP A 147 -8.40 4.28 -7.65
CA ASP A 147 -8.51 3.89 -9.06
C ASP A 147 -8.66 5.15 -9.94
N ASN A 148 -9.56 6.07 -9.57
CA ASN A 148 -9.76 7.34 -10.26
C ASN A 148 -8.49 8.21 -10.27
N LEU A 149 -7.78 8.31 -9.12
CA LEU A 149 -6.51 9.06 -9.05
C LEU A 149 -5.45 8.47 -9.98
N SER A 150 -5.40 7.15 -10.10
CA SER A 150 -4.49 6.45 -11.03
C SER A 150 -4.84 6.73 -12.49
N GLU A 151 -6.14 6.73 -12.83
CA GLU A 151 -6.61 7.06 -14.17
C GLU A 151 -6.33 8.52 -14.55
N GLU A 152 -6.61 9.46 -13.65
CA GLU A 152 -6.33 10.88 -13.86
C GLU A 152 -4.82 11.15 -14.02
N ALA A 153 -3.99 10.48 -13.20
CA ALA A 153 -2.54 10.56 -13.35
C ALA A 153 -2.08 10.02 -14.71
N ARG A 154 -2.65 8.90 -15.18
CA ARG A 154 -2.35 8.33 -16.51
C ARG A 154 -2.77 9.24 -17.64
N LYS A 155 -4.00 9.80 -17.57
CA LYS A 155 -4.49 10.78 -18.55
C LYS A 155 -3.57 12.00 -18.62
N GLY A 156 -3.20 12.55 -17.45
CA GLY A 156 -2.28 13.70 -17.40
C GLY A 156 -0.87 13.40 -17.93
N MET A 157 -0.39 12.15 -17.78
CA MET A 157 0.88 11.73 -18.38
C MET A 157 0.74 11.59 -19.91
N GLN A 158 -0.35 11.03 -20.40
CA GLN A 158 -0.64 10.88 -21.82
C GLN A 158 -0.76 12.23 -22.49
N GLU A 159 -1.50 13.15 -21.93
CA GLU A 159 -1.66 14.52 -22.44
C GLU A 159 -0.31 15.24 -22.55
N LYS A 160 0.57 15.13 -21.54
CA LYS A 160 1.93 15.66 -21.63
C LYS A 160 2.72 15.04 -22.77
N ALA A 161 2.63 13.71 -22.96
CA ALA A 161 3.33 13.03 -24.05
C ALA A 161 2.84 13.49 -25.42
N GLU A 162 1.52 13.68 -25.60
CA GLU A 162 0.91 14.21 -26.83
C GLU A 162 1.34 15.64 -27.13
N GLN A 163 1.61 16.45 -26.09
CA GLN A 163 2.19 17.78 -26.20
C GLN A 163 3.72 17.77 -26.42
N GLY A 164 4.36 16.60 -26.60
CA GLY A 164 5.80 16.46 -26.76
C GLY A 164 6.61 16.70 -25.47
N ILE A 165 5.95 16.71 -24.31
CA ILE A 165 6.60 16.91 -23.02
C ILE A 165 6.83 15.53 -22.35
N TRP A 166 8.05 15.29 -21.91
CA TRP A 166 8.37 14.04 -21.22
C TRP A 166 7.57 13.90 -19.92
N PRO A 167 6.72 12.86 -19.75
CA PRO A 167 5.72 12.84 -18.67
C PRO A 167 6.25 12.30 -17.33
N THR A 168 7.41 11.61 -17.34
CA THR A 168 7.93 10.91 -16.17
C THR A 168 9.27 11.50 -15.69
N LYS A 169 9.99 10.74 -14.83
CA LYS A 169 11.33 11.11 -14.39
C LYS A 169 12.26 11.21 -15.61
N THR A 170 13.02 12.29 -15.66
CA THR A 170 14.01 12.54 -16.71
C THR A 170 14.98 11.36 -16.85
N PRO A 171 15.15 10.79 -18.05
CA PRO A 171 16.12 9.73 -18.30
C PRO A 171 17.57 10.19 -18.06
N LEU A 172 18.46 9.24 -17.85
CA LEU A 172 19.89 9.55 -17.83
C LEU A 172 20.35 10.05 -19.19
N GLY A 173 21.20 11.08 -19.19
CA GLY A 173 21.63 11.78 -20.41
C GLY A 173 20.77 12.98 -20.76
N TYR A 174 19.72 13.26 -19.96
CA TYR A 174 18.88 14.46 -20.12
C TYR A 174 18.75 15.23 -18.81
N LEU A 175 18.44 16.54 -18.95
CA LEU A 175 18.20 17.49 -17.87
C LEU A 175 16.80 18.08 -17.98
N ASN A 176 16.17 18.37 -16.83
CA ASN A 176 14.97 19.20 -16.79
C ASN A 176 15.38 20.69 -16.95
N VAL A 177 14.87 21.32 -17.97
CA VAL A 177 15.04 22.76 -18.22
C VAL A 177 13.68 23.44 -18.30
N THR A 178 13.65 24.75 -18.13
CA THR A 178 12.43 25.54 -18.34
C THR A 178 12.40 25.98 -19.80
N GLY A 179 11.38 25.54 -20.55
CA GLY A 179 11.17 25.93 -21.94
C GLY A 179 10.72 27.39 -22.08
N PRO A 180 10.61 27.89 -23.33
CA PRO A 180 10.22 29.28 -23.62
C PRO A 180 8.84 29.66 -23.07
N ASP A 181 7.94 28.69 -22.94
CA ASP A 181 6.58 28.83 -22.43
C ASP A 181 6.49 28.67 -20.89
N GLY A 182 7.62 28.61 -20.19
CA GLY A 182 7.71 28.41 -18.75
C GLY A 182 7.47 26.98 -18.28
N ARG A 183 7.17 26.04 -19.18
CA ARG A 183 6.98 24.63 -18.84
C ARG A 183 8.31 23.89 -18.72
N LYS A 184 8.33 22.85 -17.90
CA LYS A 184 9.50 21.99 -17.76
C LYS A 184 9.55 20.99 -18.92
N VAL A 185 10.64 21.04 -19.70
CA VAL A 185 10.96 20.13 -20.80
C VAL A 185 12.30 19.44 -20.51
N ILE A 186 12.60 18.38 -21.24
CA ILE A 186 13.92 17.73 -21.17
C ILE A 186 14.84 18.29 -22.24
N ALA A 187 16.11 18.48 -21.90
CA ALA A 187 17.19 18.82 -22.85
C ALA A 187 18.32 17.81 -22.69
N VAL A 188 19.13 17.65 -23.72
CA VAL A 188 20.31 16.77 -23.69
C VAL A 188 21.29 17.30 -22.65
N ASP A 189 21.77 16.41 -21.78
CA ASP A 189 22.83 16.71 -20.80
C ASP A 189 24.21 16.65 -21.49
N PRO A 190 24.89 17.77 -21.68
CA PRO A 190 26.16 17.81 -22.44
C PRO A 190 27.28 17.00 -21.77
N GLU A 191 27.21 16.75 -20.47
CA GLU A 191 28.22 15.99 -19.74
C GLU A 191 27.93 14.49 -19.75
N VAL A 192 26.68 14.10 -19.60
CA VAL A 192 26.29 12.68 -19.43
C VAL A 192 25.89 12.02 -20.74
N ALA A 193 25.24 12.73 -21.67
CA ALA A 193 24.78 12.15 -22.92
C ALA A 193 25.91 11.52 -23.76
N PRO A 194 27.12 12.11 -23.89
CA PRO A 194 28.20 11.47 -24.62
C PRO A 194 28.63 10.13 -24.02
N ILE A 195 28.52 9.99 -22.68
CA ILE A 195 28.84 8.73 -22.01
C ILE A 195 27.78 7.67 -22.31
N ILE A 196 26.50 8.08 -22.36
CA ILE A 196 25.41 7.20 -22.73
C ILE A 196 25.57 6.73 -24.17
N THR A 197 25.91 7.63 -25.12
CA THR A 197 26.17 7.26 -26.51
C THR A 197 27.28 6.19 -26.59
N LYS A 198 28.42 6.42 -25.92
CA LYS A 198 29.53 5.44 -25.87
C LYS A 198 29.11 4.12 -25.24
N LEU A 199 28.20 4.12 -24.26
CA LEU A 199 27.70 2.91 -23.63
C LEU A 199 26.98 2.03 -24.67
N PHE A 200 26.13 2.60 -25.51
CA PHE A 200 25.48 1.89 -26.61
C PHE A 200 26.51 1.41 -27.66
N GLU A 201 27.47 2.25 -28.02
CA GLU A 201 28.55 1.88 -28.97
C GLU A 201 29.34 0.66 -28.43
N TRP A 202 29.81 0.70 -27.19
CA TRP A 202 30.53 -0.43 -26.58
C TRP A 202 29.70 -1.70 -26.53
N TYR A 203 28.40 -1.59 -26.19
CA TYR A 203 27.54 -2.76 -26.13
C TYR A 203 27.27 -3.34 -27.53
N ALA A 204 27.13 -2.49 -28.53
CA ALA A 204 26.85 -2.88 -29.91
C ALA A 204 28.03 -3.63 -30.59
N THR A 205 29.29 -3.49 -30.11
CA THR A 205 30.42 -4.27 -30.62
C THR A 205 30.30 -5.77 -30.31
N GLY A 206 29.49 -6.12 -29.29
CA GLY A 206 29.42 -7.51 -28.79
C GLY A 206 30.67 -8.00 -28.02
N GLU A 207 31.69 -7.16 -27.89
CA GLU A 207 32.96 -7.52 -27.20
C GLU A 207 32.87 -7.46 -25.68
N TYR A 208 31.88 -6.68 -25.14
CA TYR A 208 31.78 -6.40 -23.73
C TYR A 208 30.46 -6.92 -23.14
N ALA A 209 30.58 -7.70 -22.06
CA ALA A 209 29.39 -8.03 -21.26
C ALA A 209 28.82 -6.79 -20.58
N LEU A 210 27.52 -6.77 -20.29
CA LEU A 210 26.84 -5.63 -19.67
C LEU A 210 27.52 -5.10 -18.39
N LYS A 211 28.10 -6.00 -17.57
CA LYS A 211 28.86 -5.61 -16.36
C LYS A 211 30.12 -4.81 -16.71
N GLU A 212 30.80 -5.16 -17.81
CA GLU A 212 32.02 -4.48 -18.27
C GLU A 212 31.64 -3.11 -18.87
N VAL A 213 30.60 -3.05 -19.68
CA VAL A 213 30.05 -1.79 -20.18
C VAL A 213 29.70 -0.84 -19.03
N ALA A 214 29.02 -1.33 -18.00
CA ALA A 214 28.70 -0.54 -16.81
C ALA A 214 29.96 -0.08 -16.04
N LYS A 215 31.01 -0.90 -15.98
CA LYS A 215 32.30 -0.53 -15.38
C LYS A 215 33.01 0.56 -16.20
N LYS A 216 33.04 0.42 -17.52
CA LYS A 216 33.59 1.44 -18.44
C LYS A 216 32.85 2.76 -18.35
N ALA A 217 31.53 2.74 -18.35
CA ALA A 217 30.70 3.94 -18.23
C ALA A 217 30.94 4.70 -16.90
N ARG A 218 31.06 3.96 -15.78
CA ARG A 218 31.44 4.54 -14.48
C ARG A 218 32.83 5.15 -14.48
N ALA A 219 33.80 4.47 -15.10
CA ALA A 219 35.16 5.00 -15.25
C ALA A 219 35.20 6.27 -16.14
N ALA A 220 34.25 6.39 -17.10
CA ALA A 220 34.06 7.57 -17.90
C ALA A 220 33.26 8.69 -17.21
N GLY A 221 32.84 8.50 -15.92
CA GLY A 221 32.18 9.51 -15.12
C GLY A 221 30.65 9.38 -15.04
N LEU A 222 30.06 8.22 -15.40
CA LEU A 222 28.61 8.01 -15.29
C LEU A 222 28.20 7.89 -13.81
N VAL A 223 27.65 8.97 -13.26
CA VAL A 223 27.13 9.07 -11.89
C VAL A 223 25.76 9.72 -11.87
N TYR A 224 25.02 9.52 -10.79
CA TYR A 224 23.78 10.28 -10.56
C TYR A 224 24.10 11.72 -10.15
N LYS A 225 23.65 12.72 -10.92
CA LYS A 225 23.92 14.15 -10.64
C LYS A 225 23.52 14.60 -9.23
N LYS A 226 22.40 14.08 -8.70
CA LYS A 226 21.92 14.50 -7.35
C LYS A 226 22.74 13.94 -6.20
N SER A 227 23.23 12.72 -6.31
CA SER A 227 23.90 12.02 -5.20
C SER A 227 25.40 11.80 -5.42
N GLY A 228 25.91 12.03 -6.64
CA GLY A 228 27.28 11.67 -7.00
C GLY A 228 27.54 10.14 -6.98
N ALA A 229 26.52 9.35 -6.65
CA ALA A 229 26.66 7.89 -6.53
C ALA A 229 26.85 7.25 -7.90
N PRO A 230 27.71 6.19 -8.01
CA PRO A 230 27.89 5.46 -9.25
C PRO A 230 26.60 4.78 -9.71
N VAL A 231 26.31 4.83 -11.00
CA VAL A 231 25.11 4.20 -11.58
C VAL A 231 25.25 2.67 -11.52
N PRO A 232 24.30 1.93 -10.92
CA PRO A 232 24.38 0.47 -10.81
C PRO A 232 24.14 -0.21 -12.16
N THR A 233 24.64 -1.44 -12.31
CA THR A 233 24.51 -2.23 -13.54
C THR A 233 23.05 -2.48 -13.94
N SER A 234 22.13 -2.61 -12.95
CA SER A 234 20.70 -2.75 -13.20
C SER A 234 20.10 -1.52 -13.90
N THR A 235 20.56 -0.32 -13.56
CA THR A 235 20.13 0.92 -14.24
C THR A 235 20.71 1.00 -15.64
N VAL A 236 21.97 0.58 -15.84
CA VAL A 236 22.58 0.51 -17.19
C VAL A 236 21.82 -0.46 -18.10
N HIS A 237 21.30 -1.56 -17.55
CA HIS A 237 20.44 -2.49 -18.28
C HIS A 237 19.07 -1.88 -18.68
N SER A 238 18.62 -0.88 -17.96
CA SER A 238 17.29 -0.24 -18.16
C SER A 238 17.36 1.03 -19.02
N ILE A 239 18.56 1.44 -19.45
CA ILE A 239 18.80 2.51 -20.44
C ILE A 239 18.62 1.96 -21.85
#